data_cf7b285c9da622ba0a2cc45dc349c07c
#
_entry.id   cf7b285c9da622ba0a2cc45dc349c07c
#
_cell.length_a   1.000
_cell.length_b   1.000
_cell.length_c   1.000
_cell.angle_alpha   90.00
_cell.angle_beta   90.00
_cell.angle_gamma   90.00
#
_symmetry.space_group_name_H-M   'P 1'
#
loop_
_entity.id
_entity.type
_entity.pdbx_description
1 polymer ?
#
loop_
_entity_poly.entity_id
_entity_poly.type
_entity_poly.pdbx_seq_one_letter_code
_entity_poly.pdbx_strand_id
1 'polypeptide(L)'
;MRSNQAIPPTLVPKLLHRFSSSEGYEAQRDLVPAIRALRERISQQEVERLVIGVITNSDDRVPEVLSSFGLNVSPLRYGIPFEAIALQEKQYDIDFHCMSYDVGVEKPDRRIFNAADIMLSHIIKARYHETVSESDLESWQKVYVGDEVAKDVVGAAEAGWNPVLLDVEGKSTEIASLEDIPQQTLEDLFEDHASVRVGSIRNLVTWLTGWNWETR
;
A
#
# COMPACT_ATOMS: atom_id res chain seq x y z
N MET A 1 -43.15 21.80 17.05
CA MET A 1 -42.10 21.74 18.09
C MET A 1 -41.12 20.66 17.73
N ARG A 2 -39.88 20.99 17.37
CA ARG A 2 -38.82 19.98 17.19
C ARG A 2 -38.34 19.57 18.58
N SER A 3 -38.50 18.30 18.97
CA SER A 3 -37.99 17.77 20.22
C SER A 3 -36.47 17.87 20.18
N ASN A 4 -35.88 18.66 21.05
CA ASN A 4 -34.44 18.73 21.27
C ASN A 4 -34.03 17.44 21.99
N GLN A 5 -33.91 16.32 21.25
CA GLN A 5 -33.33 15.10 21.82
C GLN A 5 -31.81 15.35 22.04
N ALA A 6 -31.42 15.29 23.29
CA ALA A 6 -30.02 15.40 23.66
C ALA A 6 -29.22 14.23 23.05
N ILE A 7 -28.09 14.53 22.46
CA ILE A 7 -27.15 13.51 21.91
C ILE A 7 -26.72 12.60 23.07
N PRO A 8 -26.86 11.26 22.94
CA PRO A 8 -26.38 10.34 23.97
C PRO A 8 -24.90 10.54 24.27
N PRO A 9 -24.48 10.60 25.54
CA PRO A 9 -23.05 10.82 25.89
C PRO A 9 -22.10 9.78 25.31
N THR A 10 -22.58 8.57 25.03
CA THR A 10 -21.82 7.46 24.45
C THR A 10 -21.70 7.52 22.92
N LEU A 11 -22.41 8.42 22.23
CA LEU A 11 -22.44 8.45 20.77
C LEU A 11 -21.09 8.85 20.19
N VAL A 12 -20.50 9.93 20.70
CA VAL A 12 -19.20 10.43 20.20
C VAL A 12 -18.09 9.39 20.36
N PRO A 13 -17.85 8.79 21.55
CA PRO A 13 -16.86 7.73 21.68
C PRO A 13 -17.10 6.53 20.76
N LYS A 14 -18.35 6.11 20.57
CA LYS A 14 -18.70 5.00 19.66
C LYS A 14 -18.41 5.34 18.20
N LEU A 15 -18.71 6.56 17.76
CA LEU A 15 -18.42 6.98 16.39
C LEU A 15 -16.91 7.08 16.15
N LEU A 16 -16.16 7.66 17.08
CA LEU A 16 -14.71 7.73 16.98
C LEU A 16 -14.08 6.32 16.88
N HIS A 17 -14.49 5.40 17.76
CA HIS A 17 -14.02 4.01 17.68
C HIS A 17 -14.38 3.35 16.35
N ARG A 18 -15.61 3.52 15.87
CA ARG A 18 -16.04 2.96 14.59
C ARG A 18 -15.24 3.50 13.41
N PHE A 19 -14.90 4.80 13.43
CA PHE A 19 -14.11 5.42 12.35
C PHE A 19 -12.61 5.17 12.44
N SER A 20 -12.12 4.58 13.52
CA SER A 20 -10.70 4.19 13.68
C SER A 20 -10.48 2.67 13.78
N SER A 21 -11.49 1.86 13.44
CA SER A 21 -11.40 0.40 13.55
C SER A 21 -12.15 -0.33 12.43
N SER A 22 -11.93 -1.63 12.34
CA SER A 22 -12.61 -2.55 11.41
C SER A 22 -14.14 -2.56 11.54
N GLU A 23 -14.70 -1.99 12.62
CA GLU A 23 -16.16 -1.83 12.74
C GLU A 23 -16.76 -0.86 11.72
N GLY A 24 -15.98 0.07 11.21
CA GLY A 24 -16.40 1.08 10.24
C GLY A 24 -15.98 0.81 8.80
N TYR A 25 -15.16 -0.21 8.57
CA TYR A 25 -14.56 -0.49 7.27
C TYR A 25 -14.61 -1.98 6.94
N GLU A 26 -14.61 -2.29 5.67
CA GLU A 26 -14.48 -3.64 5.16
C GLU A 26 -13.15 -3.76 4.41
N ALA A 27 -12.31 -4.69 4.84
CA ALA A 27 -11.07 -4.97 4.12
C ALA A 27 -11.34 -5.78 2.85
N GLN A 28 -10.53 -5.57 1.83
CA GLN A 28 -10.51 -6.47 0.68
C GLN A 28 -10.32 -7.92 1.16
N ARG A 29 -11.06 -8.84 0.53
CA ARG A 29 -10.98 -10.26 0.86
C ARG A 29 -9.53 -10.75 0.74
N ASP A 30 -9.09 -11.51 1.71
CA ASP A 30 -7.74 -12.08 1.79
C ASP A 30 -6.60 -11.05 1.91
N LEU A 31 -6.86 -9.76 2.20
CA LEU A 31 -5.83 -8.73 2.31
C LEU A 31 -4.68 -9.12 3.26
N VAL A 32 -5.00 -9.48 4.49
CA VAL A 32 -3.99 -9.82 5.51
C VAL A 32 -3.18 -11.07 5.14
N PRO A 33 -3.80 -12.20 4.79
CA PRO A 33 -3.05 -13.37 4.35
C PRO A 33 -2.24 -13.13 3.07
N ALA A 34 -2.73 -12.32 2.14
CA ALA A 34 -2.00 -12.00 0.91
C ALA A 34 -0.73 -11.19 1.18
N ILE A 35 -0.81 -10.14 2.00
CA ILE A 35 0.37 -9.33 2.37
C ILE A 35 1.41 -10.20 3.08
N ARG A 36 1.00 -11.06 4.01
CA ARG A 36 1.91 -11.95 4.71
C ARG A 36 2.55 -12.99 3.80
N ALA A 37 1.77 -13.55 2.89
CA ALA A 37 2.29 -14.49 1.90
C ALA A 37 3.31 -13.83 0.97
N LEU A 38 3.06 -12.60 0.50
CA LEU A 38 4.00 -11.83 -0.30
C LEU A 38 5.33 -11.67 0.44
N ARG A 39 5.30 -11.24 1.71
CA ARG A 39 6.51 -11.06 2.52
C ARG A 39 7.27 -12.37 2.74
N GLU A 40 6.56 -13.44 3.09
CA GLU A 40 7.17 -14.75 3.30
C GLU A 40 7.88 -15.25 2.03
N ARG A 41 7.23 -15.10 0.87
CA ARG A 41 7.78 -15.59 -0.41
C ARG A 41 8.97 -14.79 -0.89
N ILE A 42 8.88 -13.46 -0.84
CA ILE A 42 10.00 -12.59 -1.22
C ILE A 42 11.19 -12.81 -0.27
N SER A 43 10.96 -13.00 1.03
CA SER A 43 12.05 -13.27 1.99
C SER A 43 12.76 -14.62 1.78
N GLN A 44 12.14 -15.55 1.06
CA GLN A 44 12.75 -16.84 0.69
C GLN A 44 13.61 -16.73 -0.58
N GLN A 45 13.53 -15.65 -1.31
CA GLN A 45 14.35 -15.37 -2.49
C GLN A 45 15.60 -14.62 -2.00
N GLU A 46 16.79 -15.17 -2.24
CA GLU A 46 18.06 -14.70 -1.62
C GLU A 46 18.47 -13.27 -1.97
N VAL A 47 17.81 -12.62 -2.93
CA VAL A 47 18.26 -11.32 -3.51
C VAL A 47 17.18 -10.24 -3.44
N GLU A 48 15.91 -10.58 -3.28
CA GLU A 48 14.83 -9.61 -3.38
C GLU A 48 14.50 -8.95 -2.04
N ARG A 49 14.40 -7.63 -2.09
CA ARG A 49 14.04 -6.76 -0.96
C ARG A 49 12.62 -6.25 -1.16
N LEU A 50 11.79 -6.30 -0.14
CA LEU A 50 10.41 -5.85 -0.19
C LEU A 50 10.14 -4.76 0.86
N VAL A 51 9.57 -3.66 0.40
CA VAL A 51 9.00 -2.60 1.25
C VAL A 51 7.54 -2.42 0.87
N ILE A 52 6.63 -2.46 1.83
CA ILE A 52 5.20 -2.25 1.62
C ILE A 52 4.78 -0.96 2.34
N GLY A 53 4.34 0.03 1.59
CA GLY A 53 3.84 1.30 2.12
C GLY A 53 2.37 1.52 1.80
N VAL A 54 1.78 2.51 2.48
CA VAL A 54 0.43 3.00 2.20
C VAL A 54 0.49 4.44 1.76
N ILE A 55 -0.10 4.73 0.59
CA ILE A 55 -0.32 6.09 0.08
C ILE A 55 -1.83 6.29 -0.05
N THR A 56 -2.41 7.23 0.70
CA THR A 56 -3.87 7.36 0.76
C THR A 56 -4.35 8.80 0.92
N ASN A 57 -5.48 9.12 0.29
CA ASN A 57 -6.22 10.36 0.51
C ASN A 57 -7.05 10.24 1.79
N SER A 58 -6.38 10.22 2.94
CA SER A 58 -6.98 10.01 4.24
C SER A 58 -6.18 10.71 5.36
N ASP A 59 -6.56 10.44 6.60
CA ASP A 59 -6.00 11.04 7.80
C ASP A 59 -5.30 10.02 8.72
N ASP A 60 -4.91 10.45 9.91
CA ASP A 60 -4.11 9.73 10.90
C ASP A 60 -4.77 8.49 11.53
N ARG A 61 -6.01 8.18 11.20
CA ARG A 61 -6.71 6.97 11.65
C ARG A 61 -6.31 5.72 10.88
N VAL A 62 -5.75 5.85 9.68
CA VAL A 62 -5.40 4.73 8.79
C VAL A 62 -4.55 3.66 9.47
N PRO A 63 -3.46 3.96 10.21
CA PRO A 63 -2.68 2.95 10.91
C PRO A 63 -3.49 2.13 11.92
N GLU A 64 -4.40 2.77 12.67
CA GLU A 64 -5.27 2.09 13.63
C GLU A 64 -6.27 1.18 12.93
N VAL A 65 -6.88 1.64 11.83
CA VAL A 65 -7.80 0.84 11.01
C VAL A 65 -7.08 -0.40 10.47
N LEU A 66 -5.89 -0.26 9.88
CA LEU A 66 -5.11 -1.38 9.35
C LEU A 66 -4.71 -2.38 10.46
N SER A 67 -4.31 -1.86 11.63
CA SER A 67 -3.99 -2.69 12.79
C SER A 67 -5.20 -3.47 13.30
N SER A 68 -6.40 -2.87 13.25
CA SER A 68 -7.64 -3.52 13.68
C SER A 68 -8.09 -4.66 12.77
N PHE A 69 -7.61 -4.70 11.51
CA PHE A 69 -7.72 -5.86 10.62
C PHE A 69 -6.71 -6.97 10.91
N GLY A 70 -5.77 -6.72 11.85
CA GLY A 70 -4.75 -7.69 12.26
C GLY A 70 -3.42 -7.55 11.55
N LEU A 71 -3.18 -6.48 10.80
CA LEU A 71 -1.86 -6.16 10.23
C LEU A 71 -0.92 -5.62 11.30
N ASN A 72 0.35 -6.02 11.24
CA ASN A 72 1.41 -5.42 12.03
C ASN A 72 1.92 -4.16 11.29
N VAL A 73 1.57 -3.00 11.83
CA VAL A 73 1.76 -1.72 11.16
C VAL A 73 2.89 -0.94 11.78
N SER A 74 3.85 -0.46 10.97
CA SER A 74 4.95 0.39 11.41
C SER A 74 4.44 1.76 11.87
N PRO A 75 5.02 2.35 12.92
CA PRO A 75 4.73 3.73 13.32
C PRO A 75 5.33 4.77 12.35
N LEU A 76 6.10 4.35 11.34
CA LEU A 76 6.77 5.23 10.41
C LEU A 76 5.75 5.95 9.50
N ARG A 77 5.70 7.27 9.64
CA ARG A 77 4.73 8.14 9.00
C ARG A 77 5.43 9.37 8.43
N TYR A 78 5.06 9.78 7.22
CA TYR A 78 5.62 10.99 6.60
C TYR A 78 5.38 12.22 7.49
N GLY A 79 6.39 13.09 7.58
CA GLY A 79 6.32 14.32 8.38
C GLY A 79 6.53 14.14 9.88
N ILE A 80 6.60 12.91 10.39
CA ILE A 80 6.92 12.62 11.80
C ILE A 80 8.41 12.30 11.93
N PRO A 81 9.14 12.89 12.90
CA PRO A 81 10.53 12.57 13.13
C PRO A 81 10.73 11.08 13.40
N PHE A 82 11.70 10.51 12.74
CA PHE A 82 11.97 9.09 12.73
C PHE A 82 13.22 8.76 13.54
N GLU A 83 13.09 7.82 14.49
CA GLU A 83 14.23 7.20 15.15
C GLU A 83 14.56 5.88 14.46
N ALA A 84 15.72 5.82 13.79
CA ALA A 84 16.18 4.69 12.98
C ALA A 84 16.20 3.34 13.74
N ILE A 85 16.29 3.37 15.05
CA ILE A 85 16.41 2.18 15.92
C ILE A 85 15.15 1.29 15.84
N ALA A 86 13.98 1.88 15.65
CA ALA A 86 12.70 1.13 15.64
C ALA A 86 12.50 0.23 14.41
N LEU A 87 13.24 0.44 13.30
CA LEU A 87 13.10 -0.35 12.08
C LEU A 87 14.06 -1.52 11.95
N GLN A 88 15.13 -1.55 12.70
CA GLN A 88 16.19 -2.56 12.55
C GLN A 88 15.77 -3.94 13.07
N GLU A 89 14.90 -4.01 14.06
CA GLU A 89 14.62 -5.23 14.80
C GLU A 89 13.23 -5.84 14.51
N LYS A 90 12.31 -5.09 13.89
CA LYS A 90 10.92 -5.52 13.76
C LYS A 90 10.46 -5.58 12.31
N GLN A 91 9.97 -6.75 11.91
CA GLN A 91 9.31 -6.93 10.63
C GLN A 91 7.84 -6.50 10.75
N TYR A 92 7.43 -5.55 9.91
CA TYR A 92 6.06 -5.06 9.82
C TYR A 92 5.36 -5.63 8.58
N ASP A 93 4.04 -5.78 8.63
CA ASP A 93 3.24 -6.06 7.43
C ASP A 93 3.17 -4.81 6.53
N ILE A 94 3.07 -3.63 7.15
CA ILE A 94 3.14 -2.31 6.47
C ILE A 94 4.31 -1.54 7.05
N ASP A 95 5.21 -1.07 6.19
CA ASP A 95 6.48 -0.44 6.60
C ASP A 95 6.38 1.06 6.83
N PHE A 96 5.50 1.77 6.10
CA PHE A 96 5.33 3.22 6.22
C PHE A 96 3.97 3.71 5.73
N HIS A 97 3.64 4.97 6.07
CA HIS A 97 2.41 5.64 5.63
C HIS A 97 2.71 7.03 5.06
N CYS A 98 2.06 7.34 3.92
CA CYS A 98 1.96 8.67 3.35
C CYS A 98 0.47 9.03 3.20
N MET A 99 -0.05 9.79 4.14
CA MET A 99 -1.45 10.23 4.13
C MET A 99 -1.55 11.65 3.58
N SER A 100 -2.60 11.96 2.85
CA SER A 100 -2.84 13.30 2.33
C SER A 100 -2.87 14.36 3.45
N TYR A 101 -3.35 13.97 4.62
CA TYR A 101 -3.35 14.79 5.82
C TYR A 101 -1.93 15.28 6.20
N ASP A 102 -0.92 14.43 6.11
CA ASP A 102 0.47 14.76 6.47
C ASP A 102 1.22 15.46 5.34
N VAL A 103 0.98 15.01 4.10
CA VAL A 103 1.67 15.53 2.92
C VAL A 103 1.11 16.90 2.49
N GLY A 104 -0.16 17.18 2.84
CA GLY A 104 -0.85 18.41 2.49
C GLY A 104 -1.38 18.43 1.06
N VAL A 105 -1.36 17.30 0.35
CA VAL A 105 -1.93 17.13 -1.00
C VAL A 105 -2.54 15.75 -1.14
N GLU A 106 -3.49 15.62 -2.08
CA GLU A 106 -4.19 14.36 -2.38
C GLU A 106 -3.73 13.78 -3.72
N LYS A 107 -3.84 12.46 -3.89
CA LYS A 107 -3.73 11.83 -5.21
C LYS A 107 -4.77 12.48 -6.17
N PRO A 108 -4.43 12.74 -7.42
CA PRO A 108 -3.27 12.26 -8.17
C PRO A 108 -2.03 13.16 -8.09
N ASP A 109 -1.96 14.17 -7.21
CA ASP A 109 -0.78 15.05 -7.13
C ASP A 109 0.48 14.21 -6.86
N ARG A 110 1.48 14.32 -7.77
CA ARG A 110 2.74 13.57 -7.69
C ARG A 110 3.49 13.76 -6.38
N ARG A 111 3.26 14.87 -5.66
CA ARG A 111 3.95 15.16 -4.39
C ARG A 111 3.65 14.11 -3.31
N ILE A 112 2.49 13.43 -3.35
CA ILE A 112 2.18 12.37 -2.39
C ILE A 112 3.01 11.10 -2.68
N PHE A 113 3.31 10.81 -3.94
CA PHE A 113 4.20 9.72 -4.34
C PHE A 113 5.67 10.05 -4.05
N ASN A 114 6.08 11.30 -4.27
CA ASN A 114 7.43 11.75 -3.89
C ASN A 114 7.66 11.64 -2.36
N ALA A 115 6.62 11.86 -1.55
CA ALA A 115 6.68 11.63 -0.11
C ALA A 115 6.95 10.15 0.20
N ALA A 116 6.38 9.23 -0.56
CA ALA A 116 6.66 7.80 -0.41
C ALA A 116 8.10 7.44 -0.84
N ASP A 117 8.66 8.08 -1.86
CA ASP A 117 10.07 7.91 -2.24
C ASP A 117 11.01 8.36 -1.11
N ILE A 118 10.69 9.45 -0.41
CA ILE A 118 11.44 9.89 0.78
C ILE A 118 11.35 8.85 1.89
N MET A 119 10.18 8.28 2.15
CA MET A 119 10.00 7.24 3.15
C MET A 119 10.76 5.96 2.79
N LEU A 120 10.72 5.56 1.52
CA LEU A 120 11.48 4.43 1.01
C LEU A 120 12.99 4.63 1.24
N SER A 121 13.51 5.83 0.94
CA SER A 121 14.93 6.15 1.17
C SER A 121 15.34 6.02 2.64
N HIS A 122 14.47 6.43 3.58
CA HIS A 122 14.71 6.28 5.00
C HIS A 122 14.77 4.81 5.44
N ILE A 123 13.87 3.98 4.90
CA ILE A 123 13.83 2.54 5.19
C ILE A 123 15.07 1.84 4.65
N ILE A 124 15.49 2.13 3.41
CA ILE A 124 16.67 1.55 2.81
C ILE A 124 17.91 1.86 3.65
N LYS A 125 18.10 3.14 4.02
CA LYS A 125 19.20 3.56 4.89
C LYS A 125 19.19 2.83 6.23
N ALA A 126 18.02 2.71 6.86
CA ALA A 126 17.90 2.11 8.19
C ALA A 126 18.10 0.58 8.18
N ARG A 127 17.54 -0.13 7.19
CA ARG A 127 17.56 -1.61 7.17
C ARG A 127 18.77 -2.19 6.52
N TYR A 128 19.26 -1.54 5.46
CA TYR A 128 20.33 -2.12 4.62
C TYR A 128 21.68 -1.43 4.82
N HIS A 129 21.74 -0.41 5.70
CA HIS A 129 22.97 0.36 6.01
C HIS A 129 23.66 0.94 4.76
N GLU A 130 22.89 1.18 3.72
CA GLU A 130 23.40 1.69 2.44
C GLU A 130 23.34 3.22 2.43
N THR A 131 24.38 3.83 1.86
CA THR A 131 24.33 5.24 1.46
C THR A 131 23.42 5.32 0.24
N VAL A 132 22.18 5.77 0.41
CA VAL A 132 21.19 5.82 -0.68
C VAL A 132 21.47 7.05 -1.53
N SER A 133 21.87 6.84 -2.78
CA SER A 133 21.90 7.84 -3.84
C SER A 133 20.54 7.88 -4.57
N GLU A 134 20.32 8.90 -5.42
CA GLU A 134 19.13 8.92 -6.30
C GLU A 134 19.11 7.68 -7.23
N SER A 135 20.26 7.26 -7.75
CA SER A 135 20.39 6.07 -8.59
C SER A 135 20.00 4.77 -7.88
N ASP A 136 20.20 4.69 -6.57
CA ASP A 136 19.77 3.51 -5.79
C ASP A 136 18.24 3.43 -5.67
N LEU A 137 17.55 4.57 -5.55
CA LEU A 137 16.10 4.63 -5.57
C LEU A 137 15.51 4.30 -6.94
N GLU A 138 16.20 4.68 -8.02
CA GLU A 138 15.81 4.34 -9.39
C GLU A 138 15.92 2.85 -9.68
N SER A 139 16.81 2.12 -9.00
CA SER A 139 16.92 0.66 -9.12
C SER A 139 15.75 -0.13 -8.51
N TRP A 140 14.93 0.50 -7.66
CA TRP A 140 13.76 -0.13 -7.06
C TRP A 140 12.57 -0.11 -8.01
N GLN A 141 11.99 -1.28 -8.26
CA GLN A 141 10.72 -1.40 -8.96
C GLN A 141 9.59 -0.92 -8.05
N LYS A 142 9.01 0.22 -8.37
CA LYS A 142 7.94 0.85 -7.57
C LYS A 142 6.59 0.52 -8.19
N VAL A 143 5.79 -0.28 -7.49
CA VAL A 143 4.45 -0.68 -7.91
C VAL A 143 3.42 -0.03 -7.00
N TYR A 144 2.43 0.63 -7.59
CA TYR A 144 1.31 1.21 -6.86
C TYR A 144 0.00 0.48 -7.19
N VAL A 145 -0.71 0.02 -6.16
CA VAL A 145 -1.98 -0.70 -6.30
C VAL A 145 -3.10 0.16 -5.74
N GLY A 146 -4.09 0.47 -6.55
CA GLY A 146 -5.26 1.25 -6.16
C GLY A 146 -6.47 0.95 -7.01
N ASP A 147 -7.64 1.47 -6.64
CA ASP A 147 -8.94 1.13 -7.24
C ASP A 147 -9.55 2.28 -8.08
N GLU A 148 -8.96 3.46 -8.05
CA GLU A 148 -9.43 4.62 -8.82
C GLU A 148 -8.49 4.94 -9.98
N VAL A 149 -8.96 4.79 -11.24
CA VAL A 149 -8.14 5.07 -12.42
C VAL A 149 -7.53 6.48 -12.38
N ALA A 150 -8.34 7.51 -12.13
CA ALA A 150 -7.88 8.90 -12.17
C ALA A 150 -6.89 9.27 -11.06
N LYS A 151 -7.06 8.72 -9.86
CA LYS A 151 -6.21 9.06 -8.72
C LYS A 151 -5.01 8.13 -8.59
N ASP A 152 -5.24 6.83 -8.81
CA ASP A 152 -4.28 5.80 -8.53
C ASP A 152 -3.43 5.46 -9.75
N VAL A 153 -4.09 5.11 -10.87
CA VAL A 153 -3.36 4.71 -12.09
C VAL A 153 -2.65 5.91 -12.70
N VAL A 154 -3.40 6.99 -12.98
CA VAL A 154 -2.82 8.20 -13.60
C VAL A 154 -1.81 8.85 -12.66
N GLY A 155 -2.14 9.02 -11.37
CA GLY A 155 -1.24 9.66 -10.41
C GLY A 155 0.06 8.89 -10.20
N ALA A 156 0.01 7.56 -10.13
CA ALA A 156 1.21 6.72 -10.02
C ALA A 156 2.07 6.81 -11.29
N ALA A 157 1.47 6.68 -12.47
CA ALA A 157 2.18 6.78 -13.74
C ALA A 157 2.88 8.14 -13.91
N GLU A 158 2.20 9.25 -13.61
CA GLU A 158 2.79 10.60 -13.66
C GLU A 158 3.92 10.81 -12.66
N ALA A 159 3.92 10.04 -11.56
CA ALA A 159 4.99 10.04 -10.58
C ALA A 159 6.15 9.08 -10.93
N GLY A 160 6.07 8.32 -12.02
CA GLY A 160 7.07 7.33 -12.44
C GLY A 160 6.97 6.01 -11.67
N TRP A 161 5.80 5.68 -11.12
CA TRP A 161 5.50 4.40 -10.50
C TRP A 161 4.73 3.51 -11.47
N ASN A 162 4.85 2.20 -11.31
CA ASN A 162 4.17 1.18 -12.10
C ASN A 162 2.75 0.94 -11.55
N PRO A 163 1.69 1.37 -12.24
CA PRO A 163 0.35 1.29 -11.70
C PRO A 163 -0.32 -0.06 -11.94
N VAL A 164 -0.95 -0.60 -10.91
CA VAL A 164 -1.83 -1.76 -10.95
C VAL A 164 -3.23 -1.33 -10.48
N LEU A 165 -4.22 -1.45 -11.36
CA LEU A 165 -5.61 -1.20 -10.98
C LEU A 165 -6.21 -2.42 -10.29
N LEU A 166 -6.71 -2.25 -9.07
CA LEU A 166 -7.51 -3.26 -8.39
C LEU A 166 -8.97 -3.17 -8.89
N ASP A 167 -9.28 -3.95 -9.93
CA ASP A 167 -10.59 -3.97 -10.60
C ASP A 167 -11.40 -5.21 -10.20
N VAL A 168 -11.93 -5.21 -8.96
CA VAL A 168 -12.68 -6.34 -8.40
C VAL A 168 -13.93 -6.69 -9.21
N GLU A 169 -14.53 -5.70 -9.88
CA GLU A 169 -15.75 -5.87 -10.66
C GLU A 169 -15.48 -6.16 -12.14
N GLY A 170 -14.23 -6.09 -12.60
CA GLY A 170 -13.83 -6.36 -13.97
C GLY A 170 -14.37 -5.35 -14.98
N LYS A 171 -14.53 -4.09 -14.59
CA LYS A 171 -15.14 -3.04 -15.41
C LYS A 171 -14.16 -2.38 -16.39
N SER A 172 -12.88 -2.36 -16.08
CA SER A 172 -11.84 -1.64 -16.83
C SER A 172 -11.23 -2.56 -17.90
N THR A 173 -12.04 -3.01 -18.85
CA THR A 173 -11.64 -3.99 -19.88
C THR A 173 -10.59 -3.46 -20.86
N GLU A 174 -10.39 -2.15 -20.92
CA GLU A 174 -9.36 -1.49 -21.72
C GLU A 174 -7.94 -1.62 -21.13
N ILE A 175 -7.82 -1.97 -19.85
CA ILE A 175 -6.54 -2.23 -19.19
C ILE A 175 -6.28 -3.74 -19.19
N ALA A 176 -5.08 -4.14 -19.61
CA ALA A 176 -4.69 -5.55 -19.69
C ALA A 176 -4.81 -6.26 -18.33
N SER A 177 -5.42 -7.44 -18.31
CA SER A 177 -5.58 -8.24 -17.09
C SER A 177 -4.31 -8.99 -16.77
N LEU A 178 -3.81 -8.84 -15.56
CA LEU A 178 -2.62 -9.54 -15.07
C LEU A 178 -2.83 -11.07 -15.06
N GLU A 179 -4.07 -11.52 -14.88
CA GLU A 179 -4.43 -12.94 -14.93
C GLU A 179 -4.26 -13.57 -16.33
N ASP A 180 -4.28 -12.75 -17.38
CA ASP A 180 -4.12 -13.18 -18.77
C ASP A 180 -2.66 -13.06 -19.26
N ILE A 181 -1.78 -12.44 -18.46
CA ILE A 181 -0.36 -12.21 -18.79
C ILE A 181 0.49 -13.29 -18.15
N PRO A 182 1.33 -14.02 -18.91
CA PRO A 182 2.28 -14.97 -18.34
C PRO A 182 3.20 -14.28 -17.32
N GLN A 183 3.62 -15.05 -16.29
CA GLN A 183 4.58 -14.55 -15.31
C GLN A 183 5.89 -14.17 -15.98
N GLN A 184 6.35 -12.95 -15.69
CA GLN A 184 7.59 -12.37 -16.23
C GLN A 184 8.17 -11.40 -15.18
N THR A 185 9.26 -10.71 -15.49
CA THR A 185 9.79 -9.66 -14.59
C THR A 185 8.86 -8.44 -14.55
N LEU A 186 8.91 -7.66 -13.48
CA LEU A 186 8.16 -6.39 -13.42
C LEU A 186 8.65 -5.40 -14.48
N GLU A 187 9.95 -5.44 -14.82
CA GLU A 187 10.54 -4.61 -15.86
C GLU A 187 9.93 -4.93 -17.23
N ASP A 188 9.95 -6.19 -17.66
CA ASP A 188 9.34 -6.61 -18.93
C ASP A 188 7.84 -6.30 -18.95
N LEU A 189 7.13 -6.53 -17.84
CA LEU A 189 5.69 -6.25 -17.75
C LEU A 189 5.37 -4.79 -18.05
N PHE A 190 6.12 -3.86 -17.44
CA PHE A 190 5.85 -2.42 -17.56
C PHE A 190 6.58 -1.75 -18.72
N GLU A 191 7.47 -2.46 -19.43
CA GLU A 191 7.89 -2.08 -20.78
C GLU A 191 6.77 -2.30 -21.80
N ASP A 192 6.01 -3.40 -21.67
CA ASP A 192 4.91 -3.74 -22.59
C ASP A 192 3.58 -3.06 -22.24
N HIS A 193 3.35 -2.74 -20.96
CA HIS A 193 2.09 -2.22 -20.45
C HIS A 193 2.26 -0.98 -19.59
N ALA A 194 1.67 0.15 -19.99
CA ALA A 194 1.67 1.38 -19.18
C ALA A 194 0.92 1.22 -17.85
N SER A 195 -0.01 0.28 -17.77
CA SER A 195 -0.74 -0.13 -16.56
C SER A 195 -1.32 -1.52 -16.76
N VAL A 196 -1.56 -2.24 -15.67
CA VAL A 196 -2.27 -3.52 -15.68
C VAL A 196 -3.38 -3.50 -14.64
N ARG A 197 -4.36 -4.40 -14.75
CA ARG A 197 -5.41 -4.58 -13.75
C ARG A 197 -5.36 -5.98 -13.15
N VAL A 198 -5.91 -6.12 -11.95
CA VAL A 198 -6.02 -7.38 -11.23
C VAL A 198 -7.35 -7.44 -10.46
N GLY A 199 -7.99 -8.60 -10.44
CA GLY A 199 -9.28 -8.78 -9.78
C GLY A 199 -9.22 -8.88 -8.25
N SER A 200 -8.03 -9.14 -7.68
CA SER A 200 -7.84 -9.22 -6.22
C SER A 200 -6.38 -9.07 -5.82
N ILE A 201 -6.14 -8.69 -4.57
CA ILE A 201 -4.77 -8.69 -4.00
C ILE A 201 -4.17 -10.11 -3.99
N ARG A 202 -5.00 -11.12 -3.79
CA ARG A 202 -4.59 -12.52 -3.86
C ARG A 202 -4.01 -12.88 -5.24
N ASN A 203 -4.69 -12.47 -6.32
CA ASN A 203 -4.23 -12.72 -7.70
C ASN A 203 -2.93 -11.99 -7.99
N LEU A 204 -2.79 -10.74 -7.51
CA LEU A 204 -1.54 -10.00 -7.60
C LEU A 204 -0.38 -10.75 -6.95
N VAL A 205 -0.56 -11.22 -5.72
CA VAL A 205 0.46 -11.99 -5.01
C VAL A 205 0.78 -13.30 -5.73
N THR A 206 -0.23 -14.00 -6.26
CA THR A 206 -0.03 -15.19 -7.10
C THR A 206 0.85 -14.88 -8.30
N TRP A 207 0.55 -13.82 -9.03
CA TRP A 207 1.33 -13.43 -10.20
C TRP A 207 2.77 -13.04 -9.84
N LEU A 208 2.96 -12.23 -8.79
CA LEU A 208 4.29 -11.76 -8.34
C LEU A 208 5.19 -12.91 -7.84
N THR A 209 4.61 -13.95 -7.25
CA THR A 209 5.39 -14.99 -6.54
C THR A 209 5.29 -16.37 -7.17
N GLY A 210 4.41 -16.58 -8.15
CA GLY A 210 4.07 -17.90 -8.69
C GLY A 210 3.39 -18.83 -7.67
N TRP A 211 2.90 -18.30 -6.55
CA TRP A 211 2.36 -19.12 -5.48
C TRP A 211 0.94 -19.59 -5.75
N ASN A 212 0.71 -20.91 -5.61
CA ASN A 212 -0.63 -21.49 -5.66
C ASN A 212 -1.21 -21.67 -4.25
N TRP A 213 -2.35 -21.02 -3.97
CA TRP A 213 -3.07 -21.05 -2.68
C TRP A 213 -3.74 -22.38 -2.38
N GLU A 214 -3.91 -23.25 -3.37
CA GLU A 214 -4.62 -24.53 -3.24
C GLU A 214 -3.74 -25.67 -2.68
N THR A 215 -2.44 -25.43 -2.52
CA THR A 215 -1.46 -26.44 -2.13
C THR A 215 -1.14 -26.47 -0.62
N ARG A 216 -2.02 -25.96 0.23
CA ARG A 216 -1.90 -26.08 1.70
C ARG A 216 -2.96 -26.98 2.29
#